data_782759707703faf04b30c0ee9bf8e041
#
_entry.id   782759707703faf04b30c0ee9bf8e041
#
_cell.length_a   1.000
_cell.length_b   1.000
_cell.length_c   1.000
_cell.angle_alpha   90.00
_cell.angle_beta   90.00
_cell.angle_gamma   90.00
#
_symmetry.space_group_name_H-M   'P 1'
#
loop_
_entity.id
_entity.type
_entity.pdbx_description
1 polymer ?
#
loop_
_entity_poly.entity_id
_entity_poly.type
_entity_poly.pdbx_seq_one_letter_code
_entity_poly.pdbx_strand_id
1 'polypeptide(L)'
;MTAADTLDRWRSEKTAAFLSSAVAAAEPDPAKAALFKQMGEAAEEQAGILATDLGRTPDFAPSMRSRLIAGCIATFGPRAMRPILSATKVRGVSVYSGKTMAPAGHPWPKSVEDIGKQHRNFGGGMLRAGVFGVNDGLVSNTCLVMGVAGAAAGPNVIVLTGVAGLLAGAFSMAAGEFISMLSQREMFEHQISQEREELQRYPKEEAEELALIYAARGIPLAEARDVAAHLIANPEKALDTLAREELGLNPDDLGSPIGAAGSSFIAFAVGASLPLIPFLLGASNGVVIAAAISGAALFVVGALLSLFSGKNAWLSGLRMLAIGAAAAAATYGIGSLFNVSSA
;
A
#
# COMPACT_ATOMS: atom_id res chain seq x y z
N MET A 1 32.16 -4.34 -14.73
CA MET A 1 30.81 -4.91 -14.92
C MET A 1 30.97 -6.19 -15.73
N THR A 2 30.32 -7.28 -15.34
CA THR A 2 30.41 -8.52 -16.11
C THR A 2 29.45 -8.46 -17.31
N ALA A 3 29.76 -9.21 -18.39
CA ALA A 3 28.85 -9.29 -19.56
C ALA A 3 27.46 -9.84 -19.15
N ALA A 4 27.36 -10.60 -18.07
CA ALA A 4 26.11 -11.09 -17.50
C ALA A 4 25.27 -9.94 -16.91
N ASP A 5 25.89 -9.04 -16.14
CA ASP A 5 25.22 -7.87 -15.54
C ASP A 5 24.67 -6.94 -16.64
N THR A 6 25.45 -6.71 -17.71
CA THR A 6 25.00 -5.88 -18.83
C THR A 6 23.82 -6.51 -19.59
N LEU A 7 23.83 -7.83 -19.75
CA LEU A 7 22.72 -8.56 -20.40
C LEU A 7 21.43 -8.50 -19.58
N ASP A 8 21.51 -8.60 -18.25
CA ASP A 8 20.34 -8.54 -17.39
C ASP A 8 19.74 -7.11 -17.33
N ARG A 9 20.59 -6.09 -17.37
CA ARG A 9 20.16 -4.69 -17.53
C ARG A 9 19.48 -4.48 -18.87
N TRP A 10 20.09 -4.94 -19.97
CA TRP A 10 19.50 -4.86 -21.30
C TRP A 10 18.11 -5.50 -21.34
N ARG A 11 17.94 -6.68 -20.71
CA ARG A 11 16.63 -7.34 -20.59
C ARG A 11 15.64 -6.53 -19.78
N SER A 12 16.09 -5.86 -18.73
CA SER A 12 15.27 -4.99 -17.89
C SER A 12 14.75 -3.80 -18.68
N GLU A 13 15.61 -3.10 -19.45
CA GLU A 13 15.20 -1.97 -20.29
C GLU A 13 14.22 -2.42 -21.40
N LYS A 14 14.48 -3.53 -22.07
CA LYS A 14 13.54 -4.10 -23.05
C LYS A 14 12.20 -4.48 -22.43
N THR A 15 12.19 -4.92 -21.18
CA THR A 15 10.96 -5.20 -20.43
C THR A 15 10.23 -3.92 -20.08
N ALA A 16 10.94 -2.87 -19.64
CA ALA A 16 10.38 -1.56 -19.37
C ALA A 16 9.73 -0.95 -20.61
N ALA A 17 10.42 -0.99 -21.76
CA ALA A 17 9.89 -0.53 -23.04
C ALA A 17 8.60 -1.29 -23.45
N PHE A 18 8.59 -2.61 -23.32
CA PHE A 18 7.42 -3.45 -23.61
C PHE A 18 6.21 -3.09 -22.71
N LEU A 19 6.42 -2.93 -21.41
CA LEU A 19 5.36 -2.60 -20.46
C LEU A 19 4.89 -1.15 -20.61
N SER A 20 5.80 -0.20 -20.86
CA SER A 20 5.43 1.21 -21.12
C SER A 20 4.57 1.32 -22.37
N SER A 21 4.87 0.56 -23.42
CA SER A 21 4.02 0.49 -24.62
C SER A 21 2.63 -0.09 -24.34
N ALA A 22 2.54 -1.11 -23.47
CA ALA A 22 1.27 -1.67 -23.04
C ALA A 22 0.44 -0.67 -22.21
N VAL A 23 1.09 0.11 -21.35
CA VAL A 23 0.46 1.21 -20.59
C VAL A 23 -0.04 2.29 -21.55
N ALA A 24 0.79 2.74 -22.49
CA ALA A 24 0.42 3.76 -23.47
C ALA A 24 -0.80 3.35 -24.31
N ALA A 25 -0.88 2.07 -24.70
CA ALA A 25 -2.01 1.53 -25.46
C ALA A 25 -3.32 1.44 -24.67
N ALA A 26 -3.24 1.27 -23.36
CA ALA A 26 -4.40 1.13 -22.47
C ALA A 26 -4.80 2.42 -21.75
N GLU A 27 -4.01 3.50 -21.85
CA GLU A 27 -4.25 4.77 -21.17
C GLU A 27 -5.24 5.63 -21.95
N PRO A 28 -6.39 6.00 -21.36
CA PRO A 28 -7.40 6.82 -22.05
C PRO A 28 -7.03 8.32 -22.13
N ASP A 29 -6.12 8.81 -21.29
CA ASP A 29 -5.67 10.20 -21.30
C ASP A 29 -4.55 10.37 -22.35
N PRO A 30 -4.78 11.16 -23.44
CA PRO A 30 -3.79 11.29 -24.52
C PRO A 30 -2.43 11.83 -24.07
N ALA A 31 -2.41 12.73 -23.08
CA ALA A 31 -1.16 13.30 -22.57
C ALA A 31 -0.32 12.24 -21.82
N LYS A 32 -0.98 11.42 -20.99
CA LYS A 32 -0.32 10.33 -20.30
C LYS A 32 0.07 9.19 -21.25
N ALA A 33 -0.77 8.86 -22.21
CA ALA A 33 -0.44 7.89 -23.25
C ALA A 33 0.82 8.30 -24.03
N ALA A 34 0.92 9.61 -24.39
CA ALA A 34 2.10 10.17 -25.04
C ALA A 34 3.36 10.07 -24.14
N LEU A 35 3.22 10.36 -22.84
CA LEU A 35 4.31 10.21 -21.86
C LEU A 35 4.82 8.77 -21.83
N PHE A 36 3.95 7.78 -21.62
CA PHE A 36 4.38 6.38 -21.56
C PHE A 36 4.94 5.86 -22.88
N LYS A 37 4.50 6.40 -24.00
CA LYS A 37 5.13 6.10 -25.31
C LYS A 37 6.56 6.62 -25.36
N GLN A 38 6.79 7.87 -24.95
CA GLN A 38 8.14 8.47 -24.90
C GLN A 38 9.05 7.74 -23.90
N MET A 39 8.54 7.36 -22.72
CA MET A 39 9.29 6.54 -21.76
C MET A 39 9.65 5.16 -22.32
N GLY A 40 8.78 4.56 -23.12
CA GLY A 40 9.09 3.32 -23.84
C GLY A 40 10.17 3.50 -24.89
N GLU A 41 10.17 4.60 -25.63
CA GLU A 41 11.19 4.97 -26.62
C GLU A 41 12.54 5.22 -25.94
N ALA A 42 12.57 5.94 -24.80
CA ALA A 42 13.77 6.15 -24.01
C ALA A 42 14.37 4.83 -23.48
N ALA A 43 13.53 3.91 -22.99
CA ALA A 43 14.00 2.59 -22.55
C ALA A 43 14.57 1.75 -23.71
N GLU A 44 14.01 1.86 -24.93
CA GLU A 44 14.58 1.23 -26.13
C GLU A 44 15.93 1.83 -26.48
N GLU A 45 16.10 3.14 -26.38
CA GLU A 45 17.38 3.81 -26.63
C GLU A 45 18.44 3.37 -25.63
N GLN A 46 18.13 3.29 -24.34
CA GLN A 46 19.01 2.75 -23.32
C GLN A 46 19.38 1.28 -23.59
N ALA A 47 18.40 0.47 -24.00
CA ALA A 47 18.69 -0.90 -24.43
C ALA A 47 19.65 -0.95 -25.62
N GLY A 48 19.55 0.01 -26.55
CA GLY A 48 20.47 0.17 -27.68
C GLY A 48 21.91 0.44 -27.23
N ILE A 49 22.10 1.33 -26.26
CA ILE A 49 23.41 1.64 -25.67
C ILE A 49 24.00 0.37 -25.03
N LEU A 50 23.22 -0.34 -24.21
CA LEU A 50 23.66 -1.58 -23.56
C LEU A 50 23.97 -2.71 -24.56
N ALA A 51 23.26 -2.78 -25.70
CA ALA A 51 23.56 -3.71 -26.77
C ALA A 51 24.90 -3.41 -27.44
N THR A 52 25.26 -2.14 -27.58
CA THR A 52 26.56 -1.70 -28.10
C THR A 52 27.68 -2.12 -27.16
N ASP A 53 27.50 -1.95 -25.84
CA ASP A 53 28.45 -2.41 -24.81
C ASP A 53 28.61 -3.93 -24.78
N LEU A 54 27.56 -4.67 -25.14
CA LEU A 54 27.60 -6.14 -25.29
C LEU A 54 28.27 -6.61 -26.60
N GLY A 55 28.52 -5.70 -27.55
CA GLY A 55 29.03 -6.02 -28.90
C GLY A 55 28.07 -6.84 -29.76
N ARG A 56 26.80 -6.98 -29.32
CA ARG A 56 25.73 -7.69 -30.04
C ARG A 56 24.37 -7.24 -29.56
N THR A 57 23.36 -7.33 -30.40
CA THR A 57 21.95 -7.14 -30.02
C THR A 57 21.33 -8.50 -29.68
N PRO A 58 21.05 -8.81 -28.39
CA PRO A 58 20.43 -10.07 -28.04
C PRO A 58 18.96 -10.14 -28.52
N ASP A 59 18.43 -11.34 -28.71
CA ASP A 59 16.99 -11.52 -28.96
C ASP A 59 16.19 -11.26 -27.70
N PHE A 60 15.11 -10.46 -27.83
CA PHE A 60 14.20 -10.17 -26.75
C PHE A 60 12.87 -10.89 -26.92
N ALA A 61 12.51 -11.70 -25.93
CA ALA A 61 11.16 -12.24 -25.79
C ALA A 61 10.62 -11.85 -24.41
N PRO A 62 9.47 -11.13 -24.34
CA PRO A 62 8.86 -10.79 -23.06
C PRO A 62 8.61 -12.03 -22.21
N SER A 63 8.99 -11.98 -20.94
CA SER A 63 8.77 -13.07 -20.00
C SER A 63 7.27 -13.36 -19.81
N MET A 64 6.95 -14.55 -19.33
CA MET A 64 5.55 -14.90 -18.99
C MET A 64 4.96 -13.92 -17.98
N ARG A 65 5.75 -13.49 -16.99
CA ARG A 65 5.37 -12.45 -16.03
C ARG A 65 5.02 -11.13 -16.72
N SER A 66 5.86 -10.65 -17.64
CA SER A 66 5.63 -9.38 -18.35
C SER A 66 4.38 -9.45 -19.24
N ARG A 67 4.12 -10.59 -19.88
CA ARG A 67 2.90 -10.82 -20.67
C ARG A 67 1.64 -10.82 -19.82
N LEU A 68 1.69 -11.45 -18.64
CA LEU A 68 0.58 -11.41 -17.68
C LEU A 68 0.30 -10.00 -17.20
N ILE A 69 1.35 -9.24 -16.84
CA ILE A 69 1.21 -7.83 -16.43
C ILE A 69 0.58 -7.01 -17.56
N ALA A 70 1.05 -7.15 -18.80
CA ALA A 70 0.46 -6.45 -19.96
C ALA A 70 -1.01 -6.82 -20.17
N GLY A 71 -1.39 -8.08 -20.02
CA GLY A 71 -2.78 -8.53 -20.07
C GLY A 71 -3.65 -7.94 -18.95
N CYS A 72 -3.11 -7.86 -17.73
CA CYS A 72 -3.77 -7.19 -16.61
C CYS A 72 -3.94 -5.68 -16.85
N ILE A 73 -2.93 -5.00 -17.43
CA ILE A 73 -3.02 -3.58 -17.81
C ILE A 73 -4.17 -3.37 -18.81
N ALA A 74 -4.28 -4.22 -19.84
CA ALA A 74 -5.34 -4.14 -20.83
C ALA A 74 -6.74 -4.36 -20.23
N THR A 75 -6.86 -5.21 -19.20
CA THR A 75 -8.13 -5.59 -18.58
C THR A 75 -8.56 -4.63 -17.46
N PHE A 76 -7.65 -4.25 -16.58
CA PHE A 76 -7.95 -3.47 -15.36
C PHE A 76 -7.53 -2.00 -15.47
N GLY A 77 -6.82 -1.64 -16.53
CA GLY A 77 -6.27 -0.30 -16.77
C GLY A 77 -4.97 -0.02 -16.00
N PRO A 78 -4.16 0.93 -16.51
CA PRO A 78 -2.85 1.26 -15.94
C PRO A 78 -2.92 1.77 -14.50
N ARG A 79 -3.95 2.54 -14.17
CA ARG A 79 -4.13 3.16 -12.85
C ARG A 79 -4.33 2.12 -11.74
N ALA A 80 -5.09 1.05 -12.01
CA ALA A 80 -5.29 -0.06 -11.07
C ALA A 80 -4.02 -0.89 -10.89
N MET A 81 -3.21 -0.98 -11.95
CA MET A 81 -1.96 -1.75 -11.97
C MET A 81 -0.74 -0.99 -11.44
N ARG A 82 -0.92 0.26 -10.97
CA ARG A 82 0.16 1.11 -10.44
C ARG A 82 1.10 0.40 -9.45
N PRO A 83 0.63 -0.35 -8.42
CA PRO A 83 1.53 -1.00 -7.47
C PRO A 83 2.45 -2.04 -8.12
N ILE A 84 1.97 -2.72 -9.16
CA ILE A 84 2.73 -3.72 -9.91
C ILE A 84 3.68 -3.04 -10.90
N LEU A 85 3.23 -1.96 -11.54
CA LEU A 85 4.05 -1.17 -12.46
C LEU A 85 5.23 -0.51 -11.74
N SER A 86 5.03 0.02 -10.54
CA SER A 86 6.12 0.57 -9.73
C SER A 86 7.14 -0.48 -9.25
N ALA A 87 6.75 -1.76 -9.20
CA ALA A 87 7.65 -2.89 -8.94
C ALA A 87 8.34 -3.43 -10.21
N THR A 88 8.09 -2.83 -11.36
CA THR A 88 8.76 -3.08 -12.63
C THR A 88 9.43 -1.78 -13.07
N LYS A 89 10.51 -1.81 -13.84
CA LYS A 89 11.20 -0.59 -14.31
C LYS A 89 10.36 0.29 -15.26
N VAL A 90 9.03 0.34 -15.09
CA VAL A 90 8.15 1.27 -15.82
C VAL A 90 8.18 2.62 -15.14
N ARG A 91 8.79 3.58 -15.80
CA ARG A 91 8.96 4.96 -15.33
C ARG A 91 7.71 5.80 -15.55
N GLY A 92 7.63 6.96 -14.89
CA GLY A 92 6.50 7.87 -15.04
C GLY A 92 5.21 7.44 -14.32
N VAL A 93 5.22 6.36 -13.54
CA VAL A 93 4.05 5.83 -12.81
C VAL A 93 3.53 6.82 -11.75
N SER A 94 4.36 7.79 -11.34
CA SER A 94 4.00 8.86 -10.41
C SER A 94 2.87 9.76 -10.92
N VAL A 95 2.65 9.86 -12.25
CA VAL A 95 1.53 10.65 -12.81
C VAL A 95 0.15 10.12 -12.38
N TYR A 96 0.07 8.87 -11.91
CA TYR A 96 -1.13 8.31 -11.30
C TYR A 96 -1.28 8.66 -9.81
N SER A 97 -0.27 9.29 -9.19
CA SER A 97 -0.29 9.71 -7.78
C SER A 97 -0.99 11.05 -7.56
N GLY A 98 -1.26 11.81 -8.62
CA GLY A 98 -1.80 13.16 -8.57
C GLY A 98 -3.18 13.22 -7.92
N LYS A 99 -3.25 13.80 -6.72
CA LYS A 99 -4.48 14.39 -6.21
C LYS A 99 -4.76 15.62 -7.08
N THR A 100 -5.91 15.66 -7.75
CA THR A 100 -6.45 16.88 -8.34
C THR A 100 -6.39 17.98 -7.31
N MET A 101 -5.72 19.09 -7.64
CA MET A 101 -5.69 20.30 -6.80
C MET A 101 -7.15 20.73 -6.57
N ALA A 102 -7.58 20.72 -5.32
CA ALA A 102 -8.83 21.35 -4.92
C ALA A 102 -8.62 22.87 -4.93
N PRO A 103 -9.51 23.64 -5.58
CA PRO A 103 -9.47 25.08 -5.48
C PRO A 103 -10.06 25.49 -4.13
N ALA A 104 -9.29 26.11 -3.31
CA ALA A 104 -9.62 27.06 -2.27
C ALA A 104 -8.85 26.85 -0.95
N GLY A 105 -8.08 27.86 -0.57
CA GLY A 105 -7.91 28.18 0.84
C GLY A 105 -6.67 27.65 1.54
N HIS A 106 -5.58 27.31 0.85
CA HIS A 106 -4.29 27.10 1.50
C HIS A 106 -3.51 28.42 1.64
N PRO A 107 -3.06 28.79 2.85
CA PRO A 107 -2.10 29.89 2.98
C PRO A 107 -0.83 29.53 2.20
N TRP A 108 -0.33 30.50 1.44
CA TRP A 108 0.90 30.34 0.69
C TRP A 108 2.06 30.00 1.62
N PRO A 109 2.88 28.98 1.34
CA PRO A 109 4.08 28.70 2.11
C PRO A 109 5.03 29.92 2.04
N LYS A 110 5.52 30.36 3.17
CA LYS A 110 6.41 31.52 3.28
C LYS A 110 7.89 31.14 3.17
N SER A 111 8.20 29.84 3.29
CA SER A 111 9.54 29.28 3.13
C SER A 111 9.47 27.86 2.55
N VAL A 112 10.59 27.37 2.01
CA VAL A 112 10.73 26.00 1.50
C VAL A 112 10.43 24.97 2.60
N GLU A 113 10.77 25.30 3.85
CA GLU A 113 10.52 24.42 5.01
C GLU A 113 9.03 24.32 5.40
N ASP A 114 8.17 25.20 4.89
CA ASP A 114 6.72 25.14 5.13
C ASP A 114 6.00 24.23 4.14
N ILE A 115 6.69 23.87 3.03
CA ILE A 115 6.16 22.97 2.00
C ILE A 115 6.07 21.56 2.59
N GLY A 116 4.86 21.02 2.60
CA GLY A 116 4.60 19.64 3.06
C GLY A 116 4.38 19.45 4.55
N LYS A 117 4.65 20.43 5.43
CA LYS A 117 4.39 20.31 6.88
C LYS A 117 2.92 20.01 7.20
N GLN A 118 1.99 20.51 6.39
CA GLN A 118 0.54 20.29 6.57
C GLN A 118 0.04 18.97 5.96
N HIS A 119 0.86 18.29 5.17
CA HIS A 119 0.52 17.04 4.50
C HIS A 119 1.37 15.86 4.98
N ARG A 120 2.01 15.98 6.15
CA ARG A 120 2.66 14.83 6.77
C ARG A 120 1.64 13.71 6.89
N ASN A 121 1.85 12.66 6.12
CA ASN A 121 1.16 11.40 6.35
C ASN A 121 1.50 10.94 7.76
N PHE A 122 0.58 11.13 8.70
CA PHE A 122 0.70 10.62 10.06
C PHE A 122 0.93 9.11 9.96
N GLY A 123 2.18 8.64 10.06
CA GLY A 123 2.57 7.25 10.23
C GLY A 123 1.72 6.24 9.44
N GLY A 124 1.50 6.48 8.13
CA GLY A 124 0.38 5.87 7.39
C GLY A 124 0.29 4.35 7.48
N GLY A 125 1.43 3.66 7.59
CA GLY A 125 1.47 2.22 7.76
C GLY A 125 1.09 1.75 9.17
N MET A 126 1.66 2.38 10.21
CA MET A 126 1.41 1.99 11.61
C MET A 126 -0.01 2.31 12.05
N LEU A 127 -0.53 3.51 11.69
CA LEU A 127 -1.90 3.90 12.03
C LEU A 127 -2.92 2.99 11.34
N ARG A 128 -2.71 2.70 10.06
CA ARG A 128 -3.56 1.79 9.31
C ARG A 128 -3.56 0.39 9.92
N ALA A 129 -2.39 -0.15 10.26
CA ALA A 129 -2.24 -1.45 10.89
C ALA A 129 -2.93 -1.51 12.27
N GLY A 130 -2.81 -0.44 13.08
CA GLY A 130 -3.48 -0.34 14.37
C GLY A 130 -5.00 -0.26 14.25
N VAL A 131 -5.50 0.58 13.35
CA VAL A 131 -6.95 0.70 13.10
C VAL A 131 -7.55 -0.60 12.59
N PHE A 132 -6.86 -1.25 11.65
CA PHE A 132 -7.28 -2.54 11.13
C PHE A 132 -7.23 -3.61 12.22
N GLY A 133 -6.16 -3.61 13.03
CA GLY A 133 -5.97 -4.54 14.14
C GLY A 133 -7.09 -4.48 15.17
N VAL A 134 -7.43 -3.30 15.70
CA VAL A 134 -8.47 -3.19 16.72
C VAL A 134 -9.83 -3.63 16.19
N ASN A 135 -10.15 -3.26 14.95
CA ASN A 135 -11.41 -3.66 14.32
C ASN A 135 -11.49 -5.17 14.12
N ASP A 136 -10.44 -5.75 13.54
CA ASP A 136 -10.41 -7.20 13.25
C ASP A 136 -10.41 -8.02 14.54
N GLY A 137 -9.62 -7.64 15.55
CA GLY A 137 -9.63 -8.29 16.86
C GLY A 137 -10.99 -8.25 17.54
N LEU A 138 -11.67 -7.10 17.46
CA LEU A 138 -12.98 -6.93 18.06
C LEU A 138 -14.05 -7.77 17.35
N VAL A 139 -14.09 -7.73 16.02
CA VAL A 139 -15.10 -8.48 15.23
C VAL A 139 -14.84 -9.97 15.31
N SER A 140 -13.59 -10.43 15.02
CA SER A 140 -13.27 -11.85 14.93
C SER A 140 -13.45 -12.56 16.27
N ASN A 141 -12.96 -11.96 17.35
CA ASN A 141 -13.09 -12.59 18.66
C ASN A 141 -14.51 -12.50 19.23
N THR A 142 -15.29 -11.43 18.93
CA THR A 142 -16.72 -11.39 19.23
C THR A 142 -17.47 -12.52 18.51
N CYS A 143 -17.20 -12.71 17.21
CA CYS A 143 -17.80 -13.81 16.44
C CYS A 143 -17.43 -15.18 17.01
N LEU A 144 -16.17 -15.37 17.40
CA LEU A 144 -15.70 -16.61 18.01
C LEU A 144 -16.41 -16.89 19.35
N VAL A 145 -16.44 -15.91 20.25
CA VAL A 145 -17.11 -15.98 21.54
C VAL A 145 -18.61 -16.25 21.36
N MET A 146 -19.29 -15.56 20.44
CA MET A 146 -20.70 -15.74 20.17
C MET A 146 -20.99 -17.13 19.55
N GLY A 147 -20.12 -17.61 18.66
CA GLY A 147 -20.25 -18.94 18.07
C GLY A 147 -20.17 -20.05 19.13
N VAL A 148 -19.17 -19.99 20.02
CA VAL A 148 -18.99 -20.96 21.11
C VAL A 148 -20.13 -20.85 22.14
N ALA A 149 -20.58 -19.64 22.45
CA ALA A 149 -21.73 -19.41 23.32
C ALA A 149 -23.04 -19.96 22.71
N GLY A 150 -23.22 -19.80 21.39
CA GLY A 150 -24.35 -20.38 20.66
C GLY A 150 -24.40 -21.91 20.73
N ALA A 151 -23.25 -22.58 20.79
CA ALA A 151 -23.12 -24.02 20.98
C ALA A 151 -23.40 -24.47 22.44
N ALA A 152 -23.85 -23.57 23.30
CA ALA A 152 -24.14 -23.82 24.72
C ALA A 152 -22.92 -24.31 25.54
N ALA A 153 -21.70 -23.94 25.11
CA ALA A 153 -20.48 -24.26 25.83
C ALA A 153 -20.39 -23.52 27.16
N GLY A 154 -19.78 -24.14 28.15
CA GLY A 154 -19.57 -23.53 29.47
C GLY A 154 -18.60 -22.34 29.43
N PRO A 155 -18.66 -21.42 30.44
CA PRO A 155 -17.84 -20.20 30.48
C PRO A 155 -16.33 -20.44 30.32
N ASN A 156 -15.80 -21.50 30.91
CA ASN A 156 -14.39 -21.85 30.81
C ASN A 156 -13.94 -22.18 29.36
N VAL A 157 -14.82 -22.83 28.58
CA VAL A 157 -14.55 -23.14 27.18
C VAL A 157 -14.59 -21.86 26.35
N ILE A 158 -15.53 -20.95 26.62
CA ILE A 158 -15.62 -19.66 25.97
C ILE A 158 -14.34 -18.84 26.24
N VAL A 159 -13.89 -18.75 27.50
CA VAL A 159 -12.65 -18.05 27.87
C VAL A 159 -11.45 -18.67 27.19
N LEU A 160 -11.30 -20.00 27.27
CA LEU A 160 -10.17 -20.70 26.64
C LEU A 160 -10.11 -20.43 25.14
N THR A 161 -11.24 -20.59 24.46
CA THR A 161 -11.33 -20.40 23.01
C THR A 161 -11.08 -18.95 22.62
N GLY A 162 -11.65 -18.00 23.37
CA GLY A 162 -11.46 -16.57 23.10
C GLY A 162 -10.03 -16.10 23.36
N VAL A 163 -9.36 -16.61 24.41
CA VAL A 163 -7.93 -16.31 24.67
C VAL A 163 -7.06 -16.94 23.58
N ALA A 164 -7.35 -18.18 23.17
CA ALA A 164 -6.64 -18.81 22.07
C ALA A 164 -6.83 -18.03 20.75
N GLY A 165 -8.04 -17.59 20.47
CA GLY A 165 -8.36 -16.75 19.31
C GLY A 165 -7.65 -15.38 19.34
N LEU A 166 -7.61 -14.73 20.51
CA LEU A 166 -6.88 -13.50 20.73
C LEU A 166 -5.40 -13.66 20.40
N LEU A 167 -4.75 -14.67 21.01
CA LEU A 167 -3.31 -14.90 20.80
C LEU A 167 -2.99 -15.29 19.36
N ALA A 168 -3.73 -16.26 18.81
CA ALA A 168 -3.53 -16.71 17.44
C ALA A 168 -3.73 -15.56 16.44
N GLY A 169 -4.77 -14.76 16.59
CA GLY A 169 -5.06 -13.62 15.73
C GLY A 169 -4.01 -12.50 15.86
N ALA A 170 -3.63 -12.14 17.09
CA ALA A 170 -2.62 -11.11 17.33
C ALA A 170 -1.26 -11.49 16.72
N PHE A 171 -0.79 -12.71 16.90
CA PHE A 171 0.46 -13.17 16.30
C PHE A 171 0.38 -13.30 14.79
N SER A 172 -0.71 -13.86 14.26
CA SER A 172 -0.90 -14.00 12.82
C SER A 172 -0.92 -12.65 12.09
N MET A 173 -1.66 -11.69 12.66
CA MET A 173 -1.79 -10.36 12.09
C MET A 173 -0.47 -9.58 12.16
N ALA A 174 0.23 -9.65 13.31
CA ALA A 174 1.55 -9.04 13.47
C ALA A 174 2.58 -9.62 12.49
N ALA A 175 2.60 -10.92 12.28
CA ALA A 175 3.49 -11.58 11.34
C ALA A 175 3.16 -11.18 9.89
N GLY A 176 1.88 -11.12 9.54
CA GLY A 176 1.42 -10.67 8.22
C GLY A 176 1.83 -9.22 7.92
N GLU A 177 1.60 -8.30 8.86
CA GLU A 177 2.01 -6.89 8.72
C GLU A 177 3.54 -6.75 8.66
N PHE A 178 4.28 -7.51 9.48
CA PHE A 178 5.74 -7.49 9.44
C PHE A 178 6.27 -7.88 8.07
N ILE A 179 5.86 -9.04 7.54
CA ILE A 179 6.31 -9.53 6.23
C ILE A 179 5.89 -8.59 5.10
N SER A 180 4.65 -8.09 5.14
CA SER A 180 4.13 -7.16 4.13
C SER A 180 4.95 -5.87 4.08
N MET A 181 5.18 -5.24 5.23
CA MET A 181 5.95 -4.00 5.33
C MET A 181 7.42 -4.20 5.03
N LEU A 182 8.01 -5.35 5.44
CA LEU A 182 9.38 -5.68 5.12
C LEU A 182 9.58 -5.83 3.61
N SER A 183 8.73 -6.61 2.95
CA SER A 183 8.81 -6.81 1.50
C SER A 183 8.58 -5.51 0.71
N GLN A 184 7.67 -4.65 1.19
CA GLN A 184 7.46 -3.33 0.59
C GLN A 184 8.68 -2.43 0.74
N ARG A 185 9.29 -2.40 1.92
CA ARG A 185 10.50 -1.62 2.21
C ARG A 185 11.67 -2.10 1.36
N GLU A 186 11.94 -3.41 1.34
CA GLU A 186 13.00 -4.00 0.51
C GLU A 186 12.84 -3.67 -0.97
N MET A 187 11.61 -3.70 -1.49
CA MET A 187 11.30 -3.30 -2.86
C MET A 187 11.64 -1.83 -3.11
N PHE A 188 11.27 -0.93 -2.20
CA PHE A 188 11.54 0.50 -2.33
C PHE A 188 13.04 0.82 -2.22
N GLU A 189 13.74 0.20 -1.26
CA GLU A 189 15.19 0.32 -1.12
C GLU A 189 15.92 -0.16 -2.38
N HIS A 190 15.45 -1.25 -2.99
CA HIS A 190 15.99 -1.75 -4.24
C HIS A 190 15.77 -0.77 -5.40
N GLN A 191 14.56 -0.21 -5.54
CA GLN A 191 14.26 0.79 -6.58
C GLN A 191 15.13 2.04 -6.43
N ILE A 192 15.24 2.60 -5.21
CA ILE A 192 16.09 3.76 -4.92
C ILE A 192 17.57 3.44 -5.20
N SER A 193 18.02 2.20 -4.94
CA SER A 193 19.39 1.78 -5.26
C SER A 193 19.64 1.72 -6.76
N GLN A 194 18.68 1.24 -7.55
CA GLN A 194 18.76 1.23 -9.01
C GLN A 194 18.82 2.66 -9.56
N GLU A 195 17.96 3.54 -9.09
CA GLU A 195 17.91 4.96 -9.45
C GLU A 195 19.24 5.67 -9.18
N ARG A 196 19.83 5.38 -8.02
CA ARG A 196 21.16 5.91 -7.67
C ARG A 196 22.25 5.47 -8.65
N GLU A 197 22.21 4.22 -9.09
CA GLU A 197 23.18 3.71 -10.06
C GLU A 197 22.95 4.31 -11.45
N GLU A 198 21.72 4.53 -11.86
CA GLU A 198 21.35 5.14 -13.14
C GLU A 198 21.79 6.60 -13.17
N LEU A 199 21.47 7.37 -12.11
CA LEU A 199 21.92 8.75 -11.94
C LEU A 199 23.45 8.90 -12.03
N GLN A 200 24.22 7.94 -11.47
CA GLN A 200 25.68 7.99 -11.54
C GLN A 200 26.23 7.69 -12.95
N ARG A 201 25.53 6.90 -13.73
CA ARG A 201 26.00 6.43 -15.04
C ARG A 201 25.47 7.25 -16.20
N TYR A 202 24.22 7.67 -16.09
CA TYR A 202 23.45 8.27 -17.19
C TYR A 202 22.74 9.57 -16.75
N PRO A 203 23.47 10.54 -16.14
CA PRO A 203 22.84 11.74 -15.57
C PRO A 203 22.13 12.63 -16.60
N LYS A 204 22.48 12.51 -17.89
CA LYS A 204 21.82 13.28 -18.96
C LYS A 204 20.48 12.66 -19.34
N GLU A 205 20.44 11.37 -19.39
CA GLU A 205 19.26 10.57 -19.67
C GLU A 205 18.25 10.73 -18.54
N GLU A 206 18.70 10.70 -17.28
CA GLU A 206 17.87 10.97 -16.10
C GLU A 206 17.29 12.39 -16.10
N ALA A 207 18.08 13.38 -16.55
CA ALA A 207 17.59 14.74 -16.70
C ALA A 207 16.49 14.84 -17.78
N GLU A 208 16.62 14.13 -18.90
CA GLU A 208 15.60 14.13 -19.95
C GLU A 208 14.33 13.42 -19.49
N GLU A 209 14.42 12.31 -18.74
CA GLU A 209 13.28 11.61 -18.17
C GLU A 209 12.50 12.48 -17.18
N LEU A 210 13.21 13.15 -16.28
CA LEU A 210 12.61 14.11 -15.35
C LEU A 210 11.96 15.30 -16.09
N ALA A 211 12.58 15.78 -17.17
CA ALA A 211 11.99 16.83 -18.01
C ALA A 211 10.69 16.37 -18.69
N LEU A 212 10.63 15.12 -19.17
CA LEU A 212 9.41 14.55 -19.75
C LEU A 212 8.29 14.43 -18.71
N ILE A 213 8.61 14.05 -17.46
CA ILE A 213 7.63 14.01 -16.36
C ILE A 213 7.06 15.39 -16.10
N TYR A 214 7.90 16.43 -16.05
CA TYR A 214 7.45 17.81 -15.84
C TYR A 214 6.66 18.35 -17.03
N ALA A 215 7.06 18.01 -18.26
CA ALA A 215 6.32 18.37 -19.46
C ALA A 215 4.92 17.75 -19.48
N ALA A 216 4.78 16.50 -19.05
CA ALA A 216 3.49 15.82 -18.90
C ALA A 216 2.58 16.47 -17.84
N ARG A 217 3.17 17.25 -16.91
CA ARG A 217 2.43 18.06 -15.90
C ARG A 217 2.08 19.47 -16.38
N GLY A 218 2.45 19.83 -17.62
CA GLY A 218 2.08 21.08 -18.25
C GLY A 218 3.18 22.14 -18.31
N ILE A 219 4.42 21.83 -17.93
CA ILE A 219 5.57 22.72 -18.11
C ILE A 219 6.03 22.62 -19.57
N PRO A 220 6.29 23.73 -20.28
CA PRO A 220 6.87 23.69 -21.62
C PRO A 220 8.18 22.89 -21.62
N LEU A 221 8.37 21.99 -22.58
CA LEU A 221 9.50 21.04 -22.58
C LEU A 221 10.87 21.69 -22.46
N ALA A 222 11.06 22.87 -23.10
CA ALA A 222 12.31 23.61 -23.00
C ALA A 222 12.61 24.05 -21.55
N GLU A 223 11.61 24.60 -20.86
CA GLU A 223 11.72 25.02 -19.45
C GLU A 223 11.88 23.81 -18.53
N ALA A 224 11.16 22.71 -18.81
CA ALA A 224 11.28 21.46 -18.07
C ALA A 224 12.69 20.86 -18.14
N ARG A 225 13.36 20.92 -19.30
CA ARG A 225 14.77 20.51 -19.47
C ARG A 225 15.72 21.35 -18.64
N ASP A 226 15.53 22.66 -18.64
CA ASP A 226 16.37 23.57 -17.84
C ASP A 226 16.22 23.30 -16.33
N VAL A 227 15.00 23.10 -15.86
CA VAL A 227 14.72 22.74 -14.46
C VAL A 227 15.33 21.38 -14.10
N ALA A 228 15.11 20.35 -14.92
CA ALA A 228 15.62 19.02 -14.69
C ALA A 228 17.17 19.01 -14.67
N ALA A 229 17.83 19.69 -15.61
CA ALA A 229 19.28 19.79 -15.64
C ALA A 229 19.85 20.44 -14.36
N HIS A 230 19.19 21.46 -13.82
CA HIS A 230 19.59 22.07 -12.55
C HIS A 230 19.41 21.17 -11.34
N LEU A 231 18.34 20.38 -11.30
CA LEU A 231 18.06 19.43 -10.21
C LEU A 231 19.07 18.28 -10.22
N ILE A 232 19.34 17.72 -11.39
CA ILE A 232 20.29 16.61 -11.57
C ILE A 232 21.74 17.03 -11.31
N ALA A 233 22.10 18.29 -11.55
CA ALA A 233 23.43 18.82 -11.26
C ALA A 233 23.83 18.75 -9.77
N ASN A 234 22.87 18.58 -8.85
CA ASN A 234 23.13 18.41 -7.42
C ASN A 234 22.84 16.95 -7.00
N PRO A 235 23.85 16.08 -6.89
CA PRO A 235 23.66 14.63 -6.65
C PRO A 235 22.87 14.30 -5.38
N GLU A 236 22.98 15.09 -4.30
CA GLU A 236 22.27 14.84 -3.05
C GLU A 236 20.76 15.09 -3.21
N LYS A 237 20.40 16.11 -3.98
CA LYS A 237 19.00 16.47 -4.24
C LYS A 237 18.40 15.69 -5.41
N ALA A 238 19.25 15.31 -6.37
CA ALA A 238 18.82 14.59 -7.56
C ALA A 238 18.12 13.28 -7.20
N LEU A 239 18.77 12.43 -6.40
CA LEU A 239 18.18 11.13 -6.01
C LEU A 239 16.85 11.29 -5.25
N ASP A 240 16.75 12.27 -4.32
CA ASP A 240 15.50 12.54 -3.61
C ASP A 240 14.41 13.01 -4.57
N THR A 241 14.77 13.85 -5.55
CA THR A 241 13.83 14.35 -6.56
C THR A 241 13.36 13.21 -7.47
N LEU A 242 14.27 12.40 -8.00
CA LEU A 242 13.92 11.26 -8.86
C LEU A 242 13.06 10.24 -8.11
N ALA A 243 13.43 9.88 -6.89
CA ALA A 243 12.63 8.97 -6.08
C ALA A 243 11.19 9.49 -5.88
N ARG A 244 11.00 10.78 -5.68
CA ARG A 244 9.66 11.39 -5.49
C ARG A 244 8.90 11.57 -6.79
N GLU A 245 9.55 12.05 -7.83
CA GLU A 245 8.90 12.44 -9.08
C GLU A 245 8.72 11.29 -10.04
N GLU A 246 9.68 10.40 -10.12
CA GLU A 246 9.67 9.27 -11.03
C GLU A 246 9.07 8.01 -10.39
N LEU A 247 9.61 7.59 -9.23
CA LEU A 247 9.14 6.40 -8.53
C LEU A 247 7.87 6.67 -7.70
N GLY A 248 7.61 7.93 -7.35
CA GLY A 248 6.51 8.32 -6.48
C GLY A 248 6.69 7.82 -5.05
N LEU A 249 7.95 7.64 -4.62
CA LEU A 249 8.36 7.20 -3.30
C LEU A 249 8.79 8.38 -2.43
N ASN A 250 8.66 8.23 -1.12
CA ASN A 250 9.28 9.13 -0.16
C ASN A 250 10.46 8.40 0.51
N PRO A 251 11.71 8.72 0.18
CA PRO A 251 12.89 8.06 0.76
C PRO A 251 12.96 8.15 2.29
N ASP A 252 12.39 9.23 2.87
CA ASP A 252 12.39 9.46 4.31
C ASP A 252 11.34 8.63 5.06
N ASP A 253 10.38 8.02 4.35
CA ASP A 253 9.27 7.28 4.96
C ASP A 253 8.96 5.99 4.17
N LEU A 254 9.89 5.05 4.26
CA LEU A 254 9.75 3.72 3.66
C LEU A 254 8.90 2.76 4.52
N GLY A 255 8.46 3.22 5.69
CA GLY A 255 7.69 2.46 6.65
C GLY A 255 8.56 1.65 7.63
N SER A 256 7.94 1.24 8.74
CA SER A 256 8.59 0.45 9.80
C SER A 256 7.91 -0.91 9.93
N PRO A 257 8.56 -2.03 9.53
CA PRO A 257 7.98 -3.38 9.68
C PRO A 257 7.67 -3.73 11.14
N ILE A 258 8.60 -3.43 12.06
CA ILE A 258 8.43 -3.68 13.50
C ILE A 258 7.32 -2.78 14.07
N GLY A 259 7.29 -1.51 13.66
CA GLY A 259 6.26 -0.57 14.11
C GLY A 259 4.86 -0.99 13.67
N ALA A 260 4.69 -1.42 12.41
CA ALA A 260 3.41 -1.91 11.89
C ALA A 260 2.98 -3.20 12.59
N ALA A 261 3.88 -4.17 12.74
CA ALA A 261 3.61 -5.43 13.44
C ALA A 261 3.22 -5.21 14.90
N GLY A 262 3.98 -4.39 15.63
CA GLY A 262 3.69 -4.07 17.04
C GLY A 262 2.38 -3.32 17.21
N SER A 263 2.10 -2.34 16.36
CA SER A 263 0.82 -1.61 16.34
C SER A 263 -0.36 -2.54 16.07
N SER A 264 -0.23 -3.43 15.09
CA SER A 264 -1.24 -4.43 14.74
C SER A 264 -1.49 -5.42 15.88
N PHE A 265 -0.41 -5.97 16.47
CA PHE A 265 -0.50 -6.91 17.60
C PHE A 265 -1.26 -6.32 18.78
N ILE A 266 -0.82 -5.13 19.24
CA ILE A 266 -1.41 -4.49 20.43
C ILE A 266 -2.87 -4.11 20.15
N ALA A 267 -3.13 -3.53 18.99
CA ALA A 267 -4.48 -3.10 18.62
C ALA A 267 -5.44 -4.29 18.49
N PHE A 268 -5.02 -5.39 17.86
CA PHE A 268 -5.80 -6.62 17.79
C PHE A 268 -6.07 -7.19 19.19
N ALA A 269 -5.03 -7.33 20.02
CA ALA A 269 -5.15 -7.87 21.37
C ALA A 269 -6.13 -7.04 22.23
N VAL A 270 -6.06 -5.71 22.13
CA VAL A 270 -7.02 -4.80 22.81
C VAL A 270 -8.44 -5.02 22.30
N GLY A 271 -8.65 -5.03 20.99
CA GLY A 271 -9.99 -5.29 20.41
C GLY A 271 -10.55 -6.65 20.82
N ALA A 272 -9.73 -7.70 20.68
CA ALA A 272 -10.12 -9.07 20.99
C ALA A 272 -10.35 -9.35 22.48
N SER A 273 -9.78 -8.55 23.37
CA SER A 273 -9.99 -8.71 24.82
C SER A 273 -11.39 -8.27 25.28
N LEU A 274 -12.01 -7.31 24.60
CA LEU A 274 -13.28 -6.71 25.02
C LEU A 274 -14.43 -7.72 25.19
N PRO A 275 -14.71 -8.63 24.25
CA PRO A 275 -15.77 -9.63 24.42
C PRO A 275 -15.47 -10.67 25.50
N LEU A 276 -14.21 -10.80 25.97
CA LEU A 276 -13.82 -11.76 27.01
C LEU A 276 -14.01 -11.22 28.42
N ILE A 277 -14.02 -9.90 28.60
CA ILE A 277 -14.08 -9.25 29.93
C ILE A 277 -15.20 -9.81 30.80
N PRO A 278 -16.49 -9.89 30.38
CA PRO A 278 -17.55 -10.38 31.22
C PRO A 278 -17.38 -11.84 31.68
N PHE A 279 -16.81 -12.69 30.85
CA PHE A 279 -16.54 -14.09 31.18
C PHE A 279 -15.38 -14.23 32.17
N LEU A 280 -14.33 -13.42 32.03
CA LEU A 280 -13.20 -13.38 32.95
C LEU A 280 -13.61 -12.87 34.34
N LEU A 281 -14.63 -11.98 34.41
CA LEU A 281 -15.20 -11.45 35.65
C LEU A 281 -16.31 -12.33 36.24
N GLY A 282 -16.62 -13.49 35.60
CA GLY A 282 -17.65 -14.40 36.10
C GLY A 282 -19.08 -13.88 36.05
N ALA A 283 -19.39 -12.98 35.11
CA ALA A 283 -20.72 -12.40 34.99
C ALA A 283 -21.78 -13.44 34.62
N SER A 284 -22.88 -13.49 35.33
CA SER A 284 -23.98 -14.43 35.12
C SER A 284 -24.61 -14.32 33.72
N ASN A 285 -24.65 -13.12 33.15
CA ASN A 285 -25.17 -12.82 31.83
C ASN A 285 -24.02 -12.50 30.81
N GLY A 286 -22.91 -13.22 30.88
CA GLY A 286 -21.69 -12.94 30.16
C GLY A 286 -21.89 -12.70 28.65
N VAL A 287 -22.74 -13.50 27.99
CA VAL A 287 -23.03 -13.39 26.54
C VAL A 287 -23.69 -12.05 26.19
N VAL A 288 -24.71 -11.62 26.97
CA VAL A 288 -25.42 -10.36 26.73
C VAL A 288 -24.50 -9.16 26.96
N ILE A 289 -23.73 -9.21 28.04
CA ILE A 289 -22.78 -8.15 28.38
C ILE A 289 -21.66 -8.07 27.35
N ALA A 290 -21.12 -9.21 26.88
CA ALA A 290 -20.12 -9.25 25.81
C ALA A 290 -20.65 -8.67 24.50
N ALA A 291 -21.88 -9.00 24.09
CA ALA A 291 -22.53 -8.42 22.93
C ALA A 291 -22.69 -6.91 23.05
N ALA A 292 -23.10 -6.41 24.21
CA ALA A 292 -23.31 -4.98 24.49
C ALA A 292 -21.96 -4.21 24.44
N ILE A 293 -20.93 -4.72 25.12
CA ILE A 293 -19.59 -4.10 25.14
C ILE A 293 -18.99 -4.10 23.71
N SER A 294 -19.04 -5.23 23.01
CA SER A 294 -18.53 -5.32 21.64
C SER A 294 -19.29 -4.40 20.69
N GLY A 295 -20.62 -4.34 20.80
CA GLY A 295 -21.44 -3.46 19.99
C GLY A 295 -21.12 -1.97 20.23
N ALA A 296 -20.99 -1.56 21.49
CA ALA A 296 -20.58 -0.19 21.82
C ALA A 296 -19.17 0.14 21.30
N ALA A 297 -18.22 -0.79 21.46
CA ALA A 297 -16.85 -0.63 20.97
C ALA A 297 -16.81 -0.53 19.43
N LEU A 298 -17.57 -1.36 18.70
CA LEU A 298 -17.68 -1.30 17.25
C LEU A 298 -18.24 0.04 16.77
N PHE A 299 -19.27 0.54 17.45
CA PHE A 299 -19.81 1.86 17.16
C PHE A 299 -18.78 2.96 17.36
N VAL A 300 -18.05 2.94 18.49
CA VAL A 300 -17.00 3.94 18.80
C VAL A 300 -15.85 3.85 17.78
N VAL A 301 -15.37 2.67 17.47
CA VAL A 301 -14.31 2.48 16.45
C VAL A 301 -14.77 3.00 15.09
N GLY A 302 -15.99 2.67 14.67
CA GLY A 302 -16.57 3.17 13.43
C GLY A 302 -16.71 4.70 13.41
N ALA A 303 -17.12 5.30 14.52
CA ALA A 303 -17.23 6.75 14.68
C ALA A 303 -15.85 7.42 14.64
N LEU A 304 -14.84 6.87 15.32
CA LEU A 304 -13.45 7.38 15.29
C LEU A 304 -12.85 7.32 13.88
N LEU A 305 -13.10 6.25 13.13
CA LEU A 305 -12.66 6.11 11.74
C LEU A 305 -13.22 7.20 10.82
N SER A 306 -14.38 7.74 11.13
CA SER A 306 -14.96 8.84 10.37
C SER A 306 -14.14 10.12 10.44
N LEU A 307 -13.37 10.34 11.52
CA LEU A 307 -12.49 11.51 11.66
C LEU A 307 -11.42 11.53 10.57
N PHE A 308 -10.95 10.35 10.13
CA PHE A 308 -9.96 10.23 9.07
C PHE A 308 -10.58 10.24 7.66
N SER A 309 -11.84 9.80 7.52
CA SER A 309 -12.52 9.73 6.24
C SER A 309 -13.35 10.96 5.89
N GLY A 310 -13.52 11.91 6.85
CA GLY A 310 -14.35 13.10 6.69
C GLY A 310 -15.86 12.78 6.54
N LYS A 311 -16.28 11.56 6.88
CA LYS A 311 -17.68 11.12 6.80
C LYS A 311 -18.42 11.37 8.11
N ASN A 312 -19.75 11.23 8.10
CA ASN A 312 -20.56 11.36 9.28
C ASN A 312 -20.25 10.24 10.30
N ALA A 313 -19.83 10.64 11.51
CA ALA A 313 -19.40 9.74 12.57
C ALA A 313 -20.52 8.78 12.99
N TRP A 314 -21.75 9.28 13.11
CA TRP A 314 -22.90 8.49 13.51
C TRP A 314 -23.23 7.38 12.51
N LEU A 315 -23.26 7.71 11.21
CA LEU A 315 -23.50 6.72 10.15
C LEU A 315 -22.36 5.69 10.05
N SER A 316 -21.11 6.13 10.25
CA SER A 316 -19.95 5.22 10.24
C SER A 316 -19.99 4.26 11.44
N GLY A 317 -20.35 4.76 12.63
CA GLY A 317 -20.54 3.95 13.83
C GLY A 317 -21.68 2.94 13.67
N LEU A 318 -22.83 3.38 13.18
CA LEU A 318 -23.99 2.48 12.93
C LEU A 318 -23.66 1.40 11.89
N ARG A 319 -22.96 1.76 10.82
CA ARG A 319 -22.55 0.78 9.81
C ARG A 319 -21.64 -0.29 10.40
N MET A 320 -20.66 0.11 11.22
CA MET A 320 -19.72 -0.81 11.86
C MET A 320 -20.44 -1.74 12.84
N LEU A 321 -21.32 -1.17 13.66
CA LEU A 321 -22.17 -1.93 14.58
C LEU A 321 -23.05 -2.94 13.83
N ALA A 322 -23.71 -2.53 12.75
CA ALA A 322 -24.58 -3.40 11.97
C ALA A 322 -23.83 -4.59 11.34
N ILE A 323 -22.63 -4.34 10.78
CA ILE A 323 -21.80 -5.40 10.20
C ILE A 323 -21.34 -6.37 11.29
N GLY A 324 -20.82 -5.88 12.41
CA GLY A 324 -20.35 -6.73 13.50
C GLY A 324 -21.50 -7.51 14.17
N ALA A 325 -22.66 -6.87 14.38
CA ALA A 325 -23.83 -7.55 14.92
C ALA A 325 -24.35 -8.66 13.99
N ALA A 326 -24.37 -8.41 12.68
CA ALA A 326 -24.75 -9.43 11.70
C ALA A 326 -23.80 -10.64 11.71
N ALA A 327 -22.48 -10.37 11.76
CA ALA A 327 -21.48 -11.41 11.85
C ALA A 327 -21.57 -12.22 13.14
N ALA A 328 -21.74 -11.55 14.28
CA ALA A 328 -21.90 -12.18 15.59
C ALA A 328 -23.21 -13.03 15.67
N ALA A 329 -24.29 -12.51 15.11
CA ALA A 329 -25.57 -13.25 15.05
C ALA A 329 -25.46 -14.49 14.15
N ALA A 330 -24.78 -14.37 13.00
CA ALA A 330 -24.55 -15.50 12.10
C ALA A 330 -23.73 -16.59 12.80
N THR A 331 -22.63 -16.22 13.46
CA THR A 331 -21.77 -17.21 14.16
C THR A 331 -22.47 -17.83 15.35
N TYR A 332 -23.27 -17.05 16.12
CA TYR A 332 -24.12 -17.58 17.19
C TYR A 332 -25.14 -18.59 16.65
N GLY A 333 -25.83 -18.27 15.55
CA GLY A 333 -26.77 -19.15 14.90
C GLY A 333 -26.14 -20.44 14.39
N ILE A 334 -24.94 -20.36 13.78
CA ILE A 334 -24.17 -21.54 13.38
C ILE A 334 -23.79 -22.36 14.62
N GLY A 335 -23.28 -21.72 15.68
CA GLY A 335 -22.95 -22.41 16.94
C GLY A 335 -24.11 -23.18 17.52
N SER A 336 -25.32 -22.60 17.48
CA SER A 336 -26.54 -23.24 18.01
C SER A 336 -26.92 -24.53 17.27
N LEU A 337 -26.48 -24.72 16.03
CA LEU A 337 -26.69 -25.96 15.26
C LEU A 337 -25.81 -27.11 15.76
N PHE A 338 -24.69 -26.81 16.37
CA PHE A 338 -23.76 -27.85 16.86
C PHE A 338 -24.04 -28.31 18.29
N ASN A 339 -24.85 -27.57 19.04
CA ASN A 339 -25.32 -27.84 20.40
C ASN A 339 -24.44 -28.81 21.20
N VAL A 340 -23.31 -28.31 21.71
CA VAL A 340 -22.36 -29.10 22.53
C VAL A 340 -22.88 -29.19 23.97
N SER A 341 -24.19 -29.28 24.17
CA SER A 341 -24.77 -29.46 25.48
C SER A 341 -24.47 -30.83 26.01
N SER A 342 -23.56 -30.90 26.96
CA SER A 342 -23.33 -31.97 27.94
C SER A 342 -22.98 -33.35 27.38
N ALA A 343 -21.70 -33.63 27.23
CA ALA A 343 -21.19 -34.89 27.71
C ALA A 343 -20.62 -34.68 29.12
#